data_4cae9d7c0ed9bc82cc0918528eff104b
#
_entry.id   4cae9d7c0ed9bc82cc0918528eff104b
#
_cell.length_a   1.000
_cell.length_b   1.000
_cell.length_c   1.000
_cell.angle_alpha   90.00
_cell.angle_beta   90.00
_cell.angle_gamma   90.00
#
_symmetry.space_group_name_H-M   'P 1'
#
loop_
_entity.id
_entity.type
_entity.pdbx_description
1 polymer ?
#
loop_
_entity_poly.entity_id
_entity_poly.type
_entity_poly.pdbx_seq_one_letter_code
_entity_poly.pdbx_strand_id
1 'polypeptide(L)'
;MNNNFTVTSNLPSPPKGGWGVWRRGSIWLFLELIVISVVAWVVIDPAVVNLYYRSLPMMYDTDQLLYAKTKPKTDADGFADNMTEERQMQFLRQLESMEGVESAYIYNRLNTVIGENSPFYHEVSNEKDTIWITKVPFASNARFFETYGLRPLPGSPSAEELSKIMKQGKPDKAVLTRKAALTLFGTDDVVGRHFQHYGQPDTGRPMEWIDATVMGVVEDFRLSLARDIRTIIFFPYTNFLTDADVVIRLKKGIHPGRFVEEHGQELIAKGDTEFCRISKLMTFKDYIKQSELREGNTQEVNRSLMLALFFLVNLSLAIIGTVWLQAKRRTEECGVRRAFGATRPRLLLGFLSEGALMATVAVIIGCIIYLNYAYSGLEYNEGINITHFGLEHFETMYNTSHYENPADQTWPDHFWLHFLIVSGIVYLIILCTVLIGTAIPAIKIINTRITESLREE
;
A
#
# COMPACT_ATOMS: atom_id res chain seq x y z
N MET A 1 93.67 7.17 -18.57
CA MET A 1 92.45 7.79 -19.11
C MET A 1 91.29 7.01 -18.57
N ASN A 2 90.71 7.46 -17.47
CA ASN A 2 89.55 6.86 -16.80
C ASN A 2 88.24 7.57 -17.26
N ASN A 3 87.42 6.86 -17.98
CA ASN A 3 86.05 7.34 -18.29
C ASN A 3 85.03 6.65 -17.35
N ASN A 4 84.67 7.33 -16.28
CA ASN A 4 83.55 6.97 -15.43
C ASN A 4 82.26 7.44 -16.09
N PHE A 5 81.49 6.52 -16.71
CA PHE A 5 80.13 6.75 -17.09
C PHE A 5 79.19 6.52 -15.82
N THR A 6 78.83 7.58 -15.18
CA THR A 6 77.73 7.58 -14.20
C THR A 6 76.37 7.57 -14.92
N VAL A 7 75.76 6.40 -14.99
CA VAL A 7 74.35 6.26 -15.43
C VAL A 7 73.51 6.73 -14.31
N THR A 8 73.02 7.98 -14.40
CA THR A 8 71.95 8.46 -13.54
C THR A 8 70.65 7.81 -13.99
N SER A 9 70.18 6.83 -13.20
CA SER A 9 68.88 6.21 -13.38
C SER A 9 67.77 7.20 -12.96
N ASN A 10 67.27 7.97 -13.92
CA ASN A 10 65.99 8.65 -13.77
C ASN A 10 64.88 7.62 -13.91
N LEU A 11 64.69 6.80 -12.88
CA LEU A 11 63.48 6.04 -12.71
C LEU A 11 62.37 7.03 -12.31
N PRO A 12 61.28 7.11 -13.08
CA PRO A 12 60.13 7.89 -12.66
C PRO A 12 59.62 7.33 -11.33
N SER A 13 59.50 8.19 -10.32
CA SER A 13 58.95 7.83 -9.04
C SER A 13 57.61 7.13 -9.22
N PRO A 14 57.33 6.04 -8.45
CA PRO A 14 56.05 5.36 -8.55
C PRO A 14 54.92 6.36 -8.29
N PRO A 15 53.84 6.30 -9.04
CA PRO A 15 52.71 7.21 -8.83
C PRO A 15 52.28 7.06 -7.38
N LYS A 16 52.26 8.16 -6.63
CA LYS A 16 51.84 8.22 -5.25
C LYS A 16 50.41 7.67 -5.22
N GLY A 17 50.27 6.41 -4.83
CA GLY A 17 49.02 5.79 -4.49
C GLY A 17 48.50 6.50 -3.27
N GLY A 18 47.53 7.32 -3.43
CA GLY A 18 46.85 8.03 -2.34
C GLY A 18 45.72 8.84 -2.90
N TRP A 19 44.65 8.75 -2.36
CA TRP A 19 43.37 9.53 -2.29
C TRP A 19 43.27 10.88 -3.05
N GLY A 20 44.11 11.18 -3.99
CA GLY A 20 44.38 12.50 -4.56
C GLY A 20 43.99 12.72 -6.03
N VAL A 21 43.03 12.00 -6.61
CA VAL A 21 42.55 12.36 -7.97
C VAL A 21 41.03 12.19 -8.10
N TRP A 22 40.30 12.99 -7.37
CA TRP A 22 39.00 13.39 -7.81
C TRP A 22 39.15 14.34 -9.02
N ARG A 23 39.37 13.77 -10.22
CA ARG A 23 39.35 14.55 -11.46
C ARG A 23 37.98 15.24 -11.59
N ARG A 24 37.96 16.47 -12.15
CA ARG A 24 36.71 17.27 -12.33
C ARG A 24 35.49 16.47 -12.86
N GLY A 25 35.71 15.46 -13.70
CA GLY A 25 34.67 14.57 -14.21
C GLY A 25 34.09 13.61 -13.17
N SER A 26 34.86 13.18 -12.17
CA SER A 26 34.37 12.30 -11.08
C SER A 26 33.54 13.06 -10.05
N ILE A 27 33.86 14.35 -9.83
CA ILE A 27 33.07 15.21 -8.96
C ILE A 27 31.66 15.43 -9.54
N TRP A 28 31.58 15.64 -10.86
CA TRP A 28 30.28 15.83 -11.53
C TRP A 28 29.40 14.58 -11.43
N LEU A 29 29.94 13.41 -11.71
CA LEU A 29 29.22 12.14 -11.54
C LEU A 29 28.78 11.92 -10.09
N PHE A 30 29.60 12.28 -9.12
CA PHE A 30 29.29 12.16 -7.72
C PHE A 30 28.09 13.06 -7.31
N LEU A 31 28.10 14.32 -7.75
CA LEU A 31 26.99 15.24 -7.53
C LEU A 31 25.70 14.75 -8.22
N GLU A 32 25.84 14.27 -9.45
CA GLU A 32 24.73 13.63 -10.18
C GLU A 32 24.14 12.46 -9.40
N LEU A 33 24.96 11.55 -8.87
CA LEU A 33 24.48 10.42 -8.06
C LEU A 33 23.80 10.85 -6.76
N ILE A 34 24.20 11.95 -6.14
CA ILE A 34 23.50 12.50 -4.96
C ILE A 34 22.09 12.97 -5.34
N VAL A 35 21.98 13.79 -6.39
CA VAL A 35 20.66 14.30 -6.85
C VAL A 35 19.76 13.13 -7.24
N ILE A 36 20.32 12.19 -7.98
CA ILE A 36 19.66 10.97 -8.40
C ILE A 36 19.11 10.18 -7.21
N SER A 37 19.91 10.01 -6.13
CA SER A 37 19.45 9.25 -4.96
C SER A 37 18.29 9.92 -4.23
N VAL A 38 18.27 11.25 -4.15
CA VAL A 38 17.14 12.01 -3.59
C VAL A 38 15.88 11.84 -4.44
N VAL A 39 16.00 12.00 -5.77
CA VAL A 39 14.86 11.84 -6.69
C VAL A 39 14.37 10.39 -6.71
N ALA A 40 15.29 9.42 -6.71
CA ALA A 40 14.94 8.00 -6.67
C ALA A 40 14.14 7.66 -5.40
N TRP A 41 14.52 8.23 -4.28
CA TRP A 41 13.80 8.02 -3.01
C TRP A 41 12.35 8.49 -3.14
N VAL A 42 12.11 9.74 -3.55
CA VAL A 42 10.77 10.33 -3.72
C VAL A 42 9.88 9.52 -4.67
N VAL A 43 10.47 8.93 -5.71
CA VAL A 43 9.69 8.22 -6.76
C VAL A 43 9.48 6.74 -6.42
N ILE A 44 10.44 6.11 -5.76
CA ILE A 44 10.40 4.66 -5.45
C ILE A 44 9.53 4.41 -4.22
N ASP A 45 9.53 5.31 -3.24
CA ASP A 45 8.78 5.15 -2.00
C ASP A 45 7.29 4.84 -2.22
N PRO A 46 6.48 5.68 -2.90
CA PRO A 46 5.07 5.39 -3.12
C PRO A 46 4.84 4.07 -3.86
N ALA A 47 5.74 3.72 -4.79
CA ALA A 47 5.62 2.46 -5.52
C ALA A 47 5.83 1.24 -4.61
N VAL A 48 6.82 1.28 -3.72
CA VAL A 48 7.12 0.20 -2.77
C VAL A 48 6.00 0.03 -1.76
N VAL A 49 5.51 1.10 -1.17
CA VAL A 49 4.42 1.08 -0.19
C VAL A 49 3.13 0.56 -0.80
N ASN A 50 2.76 1.04 -1.98
CA ASN A 50 1.56 0.56 -2.68
C ASN A 50 1.66 -0.92 -3.06
N LEU A 51 2.83 -1.38 -3.52
CA LEU A 51 3.04 -2.81 -3.80
C LEU A 51 2.93 -3.66 -2.53
N TYR A 52 3.44 -3.17 -1.41
CA TYR A 52 3.31 -3.84 -0.13
C TYR A 52 1.84 -4.01 0.25
N TYR A 53 1.06 -2.93 0.31
CA TYR A 53 -0.37 -3.02 0.66
C TYR A 53 -1.15 -3.94 -0.28
N ARG A 54 -0.88 -3.90 -1.58
CA ARG A 54 -1.55 -4.78 -2.55
C ARG A 54 -1.16 -6.25 -2.41
N SER A 55 -0.02 -6.56 -1.81
CA SER A 55 0.43 -7.93 -1.56
C SER A 55 -0.26 -8.59 -0.36
N LEU A 56 -0.88 -7.80 0.52
CA LEU A 56 -1.52 -8.31 1.73
C LEU A 56 -2.88 -8.97 1.40
N PRO A 57 -3.22 -10.11 2.04
CA PRO A 57 -4.52 -10.75 1.85
C PRO A 57 -5.66 -9.92 2.46
N MET A 58 -6.88 -10.04 1.95
CA MET A 58 -8.07 -9.37 2.50
C MET A 58 -8.54 -9.99 3.82
N MET A 59 -8.15 -11.22 4.11
CA MET A 59 -8.44 -11.99 5.34
C MET A 59 -9.92 -12.34 5.55
N TYR A 60 -10.78 -12.17 4.54
CA TYR A 60 -12.13 -12.70 4.47
C TYR A 60 -12.38 -13.35 3.10
N ASP A 61 -13.47 -14.07 2.98
CA ASP A 61 -13.71 -14.98 1.86
C ASP A 61 -14.27 -14.25 0.61
N THR A 62 -13.39 -13.51 -0.09
CA THR A 62 -13.78 -12.78 -1.32
C THR A 62 -14.12 -13.69 -2.49
N ASP A 63 -13.69 -14.97 -2.42
CA ASP A 63 -13.79 -15.93 -3.54
C ASP A 63 -15.16 -16.58 -3.68
N GLN A 64 -16.06 -16.33 -2.74
CA GLN A 64 -17.41 -16.85 -2.75
C GLN A 64 -18.48 -15.78 -2.78
N LEU A 65 -18.06 -14.52 -2.97
CA LEU A 65 -18.97 -13.40 -2.92
C LEU A 65 -19.30 -12.85 -4.32
N LEU A 66 -20.56 -12.46 -4.48
CA LEU A 66 -21.06 -11.62 -5.58
C LEU A 66 -21.45 -10.26 -5.04
N TYR A 67 -21.35 -9.29 -5.91
CA TYR A 67 -21.87 -7.94 -5.70
C TYR A 67 -23.00 -7.66 -6.66
N ALA A 68 -24.15 -7.20 -6.12
CA ALA A 68 -25.29 -6.80 -6.91
C ALA A 68 -25.62 -5.33 -6.63
N LYS A 69 -25.47 -4.48 -7.64
CA LYS A 69 -25.87 -3.09 -7.59
C LYS A 69 -27.35 -2.99 -7.77
N THR A 70 -28.05 -2.39 -6.82
CA THR A 70 -29.49 -2.16 -6.95
C THR A 70 -29.84 -0.75 -7.43
N LYS A 71 -31.04 -0.58 -7.93
CA LYS A 71 -31.66 0.71 -8.19
C LYS A 71 -33.06 0.69 -7.60
N PRO A 72 -33.42 1.68 -6.78
CA PRO A 72 -34.79 1.83 -6.32
C PRO A 72 -35.72 2.07 -7.53
N LYS A 73 -36.92 1.58 -7.45
CA LYS A 73 -38.01 1.99 -8.34
C LYS A 73 -38.66 3.23 -7.75
N THR A 74 -39.01 4.18 -8.59
CA THR A 74 -39.72 5.37 -8.21
C THR A 74 -41.23 5.13 -8.26
N ASP A 75 -41.96 5.72 -7.34
CA ASP A 75 -43.41 5.79 -7.41
C ASP A 75 -43.91 6.69 -8.56
N ALA A 76 -45.23 6.83 -8.68
CA ALA A 76 -45.84 7.66 -9.72
C ALA A 76 -45.44 9.15 -9.62
N ASP A 77 -45.03 9.60 -8.44
CA ASP A 77 -44.61 10.98 -8.17
C ASP A 77 -43.09 11.19 -8.33
N GLY A 78 -42.37 10.15 -8.71
CA GLY A 78 -40.92 10.20 -8.95
C GLY A 78 -40.03 10.09 -7.70
N PHE A 79 -40.64 9.79 -6.54
CA PHE A 79 -39.88 9.53 -5.30
C PHE A 79 -39.45 8.08 -5.23
N ALA A 80 -38.22 7.86 -4.75
CA ALA A 80 -37.73 6.52 -4.47
C ALA A 80 -38.57 5.87 -3.39
N ASP A 81 -39.16 4.70 -3.65
CA ASP A 81 -39.93 3.96 -2.67
C ASP A 81 -39.01 3.51 -1.51
N ASN A 82 -39.40 3.84 -0.27
CA ASN A 82 -38.59 3.50 0.90
C ASN A 82 -38.51 2.00 1.09
N MET A 83 -37.28 1.48 1.14
CA MET A 83 -37.00 0.08 1.40
C MET A 83 -37.13 -0.20 2.90
N THR A 84 -38.40 -0.40 3.37
CA THR A 84 -38.65 -0.77 4.77
C THR A 84 -37.94 -2.08 5.15
N GLU A 85 -37.75 -2.34 6.45
CA GLU A 85 -37.12 -3.57 6.94
C GLU A 85 -37.82 -4.83 6.41
N GLU A 86 -39.12 -4.84 6.34
CA GLU A 86 -39.92 -5.96 5.83
C GLU A 86 -39.64 -6.21 4.34
N ARG A 87 -39.58 -5.16 3.50
CA ARG A 87 -39.24 -5.24 2.09
C ARG A 87 -37.81 -5.71 1.87
N GLN A 88 -36.88 -5.23 2.69
CA GLN A 88 -35.48 -5.70 2.65
C GLN A 88 -35.41 -7.20 2.94
N MET A 89 -36.11 -7.66 3.99
CA MET A 89 -36.13 -9.08 4.35
C MET A 89 -36.82 -9.96 3.29
N GLN A 90 -37.84 -9.44 2.64
CA GLN A 90 -38.52 -10.13 1.53
C GLN A 90 -37.56 -10.26 0.35
N PHE A 91 -36.87 -9.19 -0.02
CA PHE A 91 -35.93 -9.17 -1.10
C PHE A 91 -34.76 -10.14 -0.85
N LEU A 92 -34.16 -10.12 0.34
CA LEU A 92 -33.08 -11.03 0.69
C LEU A 92 -33.54 -12.50 0.64
N ARG A 93 -34.71 -12.84 1.19
CA ARG A 93 -35.28 -14.19 1.12
C ARG A 93 -35.50 -14.65 -0.32
N GLN A 94 -35.92 -13.74 -1.20
CA GLN A 94 -36.12 -14.04 -2.61
C GLN A 94 -34.79 -14.39 -3.31
N LEU A 95 -33.70 -13.67 -3.00
CA LEU A 95 -32.36 -13.98 -3.50
C LEU A 95 -31.83 -15.30 -2.91
N GLU A 96 -31.99 -15.50 -1.62
CA GLU A 96 -31.56 -16.72 -0.91
C GLU A 96 -32.32 -17.97 -1.33
N SER A 97 -33.53 -17.82 -1.91
CA SER A 97 -34.30 -18.96 -2.47
C SER A 97 -33.68 -19.55 -3.75
N MET A 98 -32.69 -18.89 -4.32
CA MET A 98 -32.02 -19.37 -5.53
C MET A 98 -31.04 -20.51 -5.22
N GLU A 99 -31.05 -21.54 -6.05
CA GLU A 99 -30.08 -22.61 -5.91
C GLU A 99 -28.65 -22.09 -6.06
N GLY A 100 -27.76 -22.49 -5.13
CA GLY A 100 -26.37 -22.02 -5.11
C GLY A 100 -26.12 -20.79 -4.24
N VAL A 101 -27.13 -20.03 -3.83
CA VAL A 101 -27.00 -18.94 -2.87
C VAL A 101 -27.03 -19.50 -1.45
N GLU A 102 -26.09 -19.07 -0.62
CA GLU A 102 -26.00 -19.44 0.81
C GLU A 102 -26.65 -18.37 1.70
N SER A 103 -26.29 -17.09 1.46
CA SER A 103 -26.80 -15.95 2.22
C SER A 103 -26.67 -14.67 1.40
N ALA A 104 -27.43 -13.64 1.77
CA ALA A 104 -27.33 -12.33 1.18
C ALA A 104 -27.39 -11.23 2.26
N TYR A 105 -26.70 -10.15 2.00
CA TYR A 105 -26.61 -8.98 2.88
C TYR A 105 -26.85 -7.71 2.08
N ILE A 106 -27.73 -6.84 2.58
CA ILE A 106 -28.02 -5.54 2.00
C ILE A 106 -27.38 -4.43 2.82
N TYR A 107 -26.75 -3.48 2.16
CA TYR A 107 -26.09 -2.36 2.84
C TYR A 107 -26.37 -1.03 2.14
N ASN A 108 -26.26 0.05 2.91
CA ASN A 108 -26.36 1.40 2.37
C ASN A 108 -25.01 1.84 1.76
N ARG A 109 -25.02 2.36 0.52
CA ARG A 109 -23.84 2.88 -0.17
C ARG A 109 -23.17 4.05 0.54
N LEU A 110 -23.91 4.82 1.35
CA LEU A 110 -23.37 5.94 2.11
C LEU A 110 -22.55 5.48 3.31
N ASN A 111 -22.70 4.23 3.73
CA ASN A 111 -21.94 3.66 4.84
C ASN A 111 -20.80 2.83 4.31
N THR A 112 -19.69 2.85 5.02
CA THR A 112 -18.47 2.12 4.64
C THR A 112 -18.76 0.67 4.34
N VAL A 113 -18.41 0.27 3.15
CA VAL A 113 -18.51 -1.10 2.68
C VAL A 113 -17.15 -1.72 2.75
N ILE A 114 -17.14 -2.99 3.13
CA ILE A 114 -15.94 -3.81 2.92
C ILE A 114 -15.65 -3.82 1.42
N GLY A 115 -14.46 -3.38 1.05
CA GLY A 115 -14.04 -3.22 -0.35
C GLY A 115 -13.97 -1.77 -0.85
N GLU A 116 -14.39 -0.79 -0.07
CA GLU A 116 -14.26 0.64 -0.38
C GLU A 116 -13.31 1.35 0.61
N ASN A 117 -12.63 2.38 0.12
CA ASN A 117 -11.63 3.12 0.90
C ASN A 117 -12.24 4.37 1.56
N SER A 118 -13.35 4.22 2.27
CA SER A 118 -14.01 5.33 2.97
C SER A 118 -14.24 5.00 4.45
N PRO A 119 -13.18 5.01 5.28
CA PRO A 119 -13.33 4.73 6.70
C PRO A 119 -14.03 5.90 7.42
N PHE A 120 -14.99 5.57 8.25
CA PHE A 120 -15.51 6.49 9.26
C PHE A 120 -14.74 6.30 10.56
N TYR A 121 -14.09 7.36 11.04
CA TYR A 121 -13.38 7.36 12.31
C TYR A 121 -14.29 7.87 13.43
N HIS A 122 -14.25 7.20 14.57
CA HIS A 122 -14.99 7.59 15.76
C HIS A 122 -14.12 7.46 16.99
N GLU A 123 -14.33 8.35 17.94
CA GLU A 123 -13.73 8.26 19.27
C GLU A 123 -14.38 7.16 20.09
N VAL A 124 -13.55 6.35 20.75
CA VAL A 124 -13.96 5.37 21.75
C VAL A 124 -13.08 5.49 22.98
N SER A 125 -13.68 5.25 24.14
CA SER A 125 -12.98 5.34 25.43
C SER A 125 -13.21 4.09 26.27
N ASN A 126 -12.16 3.65 26.97
CA ASN A 126 -12.17 2.48 27.86
C ASN A 126 -11.92 2.83 29.33
N GLU A 127 -12.39 3.96 29.83
CA GLU A 127 -12.13 4.52 31.17
C GLU A 127 -10.72 5.08 31.38
N LYS A 128 -9.70 4.66 30.62
CA LYS A 128 -8.31 5.07 30.76
C LYS A 128 -7.88 6.01 29.66
N ASP A 129 -8.16 5.61 28.42
CA ASP A 129 -7.70 6.29 27.21
C ASP A 129 -8.83 6.48 26.21
N THR A 130 -8.77 7.56 25.46
CA THR A 130 -9.63 7.79 24.28
C THR A 130 -8.81 7.56 23.03
N ILE A 131 -9.30 6.67 22.18
CA ILE A 131 -8.65 6.31 20.93
C ILE A 131 -9.59 6.48 19.74
N TRP A 132 -9.03 6.66 18.57
CA TRP A 132 -9.78 6.67 17.32
C TRP A 132 -9.81 5.28 16.69
N ILE A 133 -10.97 4.89 16.21
CA ILE A 133 -11.20 3.60 15.58
C ILE A 133 -11.97 3.75 14.28
N THR A 134 -11.85 2.78 13.40
CA THR A 134 -12.70 2.67 12.22
C THR A 134 -14.04 2.07 12.62
N LYS A 135 -15.11 2.85 12.49
CA LYS A 135 -16.48 2.39 12.70
C LYS A 135 -17.05 1.81 11.40
N VAL A 136 -17.55 0.60 11.47
CA VAL A 136 -18.31 -0.01 10.39
C VAL A 136 -19.78 -0.15 10.85
N PRO A 137 -20.65 0.76 10.42
CA PRO A 137 -22.07 0.60 10.63
C PRO A 137 -22.60 -0.49 9.71
N PHE A 138 -23.47 -1.34 10.20
CA PHE A 138 -24.12 -2.35 9.36
C PHE A 138 -25.62 -2.36 9.58
N ALA A 139 -26.35 -2.76 8.54
CA ALA A 139 -27.79 -2.84 8.60
C ALA A 139 -28.23 -3.94 9.57
N SER A 140 -29.13 -3.60 10.48
CA SER A 140 -29.55 -4.45 11.60
C SER A 140 -30.32 -5.72 11.22
N ASN A 141 -30.66 -5.89 9.94
CA ASN A 141 -31.57 -6.94 9.48
C ASN A 141 -30.86 -8.13 8.80
N ALA A 142 -29.52 -8.21 8.85
CA ALA A 142 -28.82 -9.03 7.89
C ALA A 142 -27.79 -9.97 8.50
N ARG A 143 -27.53 -11.04 7.81
CA ARG A 143 -26.51 -12.05 8.02
C ARG A 143 -25.11 -11.52 7.65
N PHE A 144 -24.70 -10.40 8.24
CA PHE A 144 -23.46 -9.70 7.87
C PHE A 144 -22.22 -10.60 8.07
N PHE A 145 -22.05 -11.10 9.29
CA PHE A 145 -20.85 -11.89 9.64
C PHE A 145 -20.78 -13.19 8.85
N GLU A 146 -21.91 -13.83 8.62
CA GLU A 146 -22.02 -15.05 7.83
C GLU A 146 -21.76 -14.79 6.35
N THR A 147 -22.34 -13.74 5.79
CA THR A 147 -22.21 -13.42 4.35
C THR A 147 -20.77 -13.09 4.00
N TYR A 148 -20.08 -12.28 4.80
CA TYR A 148 -18.66 -12.00 4.59
C TYR A 148 -17.72 -13.14 5.06
N GLY A 149 -18.24 -14.12 5.81
CA GLY A 149 -17.44 -15.21 6.34
C GLY A 149 -16.46 -14.77 7.41
N LEU A 150 -16.82 -13.74 8.18
CA LEU A 150 -16.03 -13.27 9.31
C LEU A 150 -16.11 -14.30 10.44
N ARG A 151 -14.96 -14.70 10.96
CA ARG A 151 -14.84 -15.78 11.94
C ARG A 151 -14.82 -15.21 13.35
N PRO A 152 -15.82 -15.57 14.21
CA PRO A 152 -15.74 -15.24 15.61
C PRO A 152 -14.57 -15.94 16.30
N LEU A 153 -13.94 -15.26 17.27
CA LEU A 153 -12.90 -15.82 18.09
C LEU A 153 -13.48 -16.78 19.15
N PRO A 154 -12.68 -17.72 19.69
CA PRO A 154 -13.09 -18.57 20.80
C PRO A 154 -13.64 -17.74 21.98
N GLY A 155 -14.78 -18.14 22.54
CA GLY A 155 -15.47 -17.38 23.57
C GLY A 155 -16.50 -16.38 23.06
N SER A 156 -16.52 -16.09 21.77
CA SER A 156 -17.56 -15.27 21.14
C SER A 156 -18.72 -16.11 20.63
N PRO A 157 -19.95 -15.56 20.56
CA PRO A 157 -21.07 -16.21 19.90
C PRO A 157 -20.74 -16.53 18.42
N SER A 158 -21.48 -17.49 17.85
CA SER A 158 -21.34 -17.82 16.41
C SER A 158 -21.71 -16.61 15.53
N ALA A 159 -21.26 -16.62 14.28
CA ALA A 159 -21.56 -15.55 13.31
C ALA A 159 -23.09 -15.32 13.19
N GLU A 160 -23.87 -16.40 13.17
CA GLU A 160 -25.33 -16.34 13.12
C GLU A 160 -25.92 -15.73 14.39
N GLU A 161 -25.41 -16.10 15.56
CA GLU A 161 -25.87 -15.51 16.83
C GLU A 161 -25.49 -14.04 16.94
N LEU A 162 -24.26 -13.67 16.52
CA LEU A 162 -23.84 -12.27 16.47
C LEU A 162 -24.76 -11.45 15.57
N SER A 163 -25.09 -11.96 14.38
CA SER A 163 -26.02 -11.28 13.47
C SER A 163 -27.42 -11.10 14.11
N LYS A 164 -27.90 -12.07 14.87
CA LYS A 164 -29.19 -11.99 15.61
C LYS A 164 -29.12 -10.97 16.75
N ILE A 165 -28.05 -10.98 17.55
CA ILE A 165 -27.85 -10.06 18.69
C ILE A 165 -27.79 -8.62 18.19
N MET A 166 -27.07 -8.39 17.10
CA MET A 166 -26.88 -7.06 16.54
C MET A 166 -28.12 -6.54 15.78
N LYS A 167 -29.07 -7.41 15.46
CA LYS A 167 -30.30 -7.05 14.78
C LYS A 167 -31.17 -6.03 15.56
N GLN A 168 -31.02 -5.92 16.86
CA GLN A 168 -31.86 -5.06 17.70
C GLN A 168 -31.49 -3.56 17.68
N GLY A 169 -30.66 -3.12 16.75
CA GLY A 169 -30.57 -1.75 16.26
C GLY A 169 -30.14 -0.63 17.21
N LYS A 170 -29.79 -0.93 18.47
CA LYS A 170 -29.34 0.09 19.40
C LYS A 170 -27.82 0.22 19.40
N PRO A 171 -27.27 1.44 19.47
CA PRO A 171 -25.84 1.66 19.48
C PRO A 171 -25.15 1.27 20.80
N ASP A 172 -25.88 0.61 21.72
CA ASP A 172 -25.41 0.08 22.99
C ASP A 172 -24.72 -1.30 22.88
N LYS A 173 -24.62 -1.85 21.67
CA LYS A 173 -23.97 -3.14 21.37
C LYS A 173 -22.93 -2.96 20.31
N ALA A 174 -21.83 -3.68 20.45
CA ALA A 174 -20.74 -3.65 19.47
C ALA A 174 -20.10 -5.03 19.30
N VAL A 175 -19.58 -5.28 18.09
CA VAL A 175 -18.67 -6.39 17.81
C VAL A 175 -17.32 -5.79 17.41
N LEU A 176 -16.26 -6.31 17.99
CA LEU A 176 -14.90 -5.83 17.78
C LEU A 176 -14.12 -6.77 16.85
N THR A 177 -13.18 -6.24 16.07
CA THR A 177 -12.11 -7.07 15.55
C THR A 177 -11.12 -7.41 16.67
N ARG A 178 -10.32 -8.45 16.49
CA ARG A 178 -9.28 -8.84 17.45
C ARG A 178 -8.35 -7.68 17.79
N LYS A 179 -7.91 -6.96 16.75
CA LYS A 179 -7.05 -5.80 16.89
C LYS A 179 -7.72 -4.70 17.72
N ALA A 180 -9.03 -4.45 17.53
CA ALA A 180 -9.79 -3.49 18.32
C ALA A 180 -9.87 -3.92 19.80
N ALA A 181 -10.10 -5.19 20.05
CA ALA A 181 -10.15 -5.72 21.42
C ALA A 181 -8.79 -5.57 22.14
N LEU A 182 -7.70 -5.95 21.46
CA LEU A 182 -6.36 -5.81 22.00
C LEU A 182 -5.99 -4.34 22.27
N THR A 183 -6.37 -3.45 21.39
CA THR A 183 -6.09 -2.02 21.54
C THR A 183 -6.87 -1.39 22.68
N LEU A 184 -8.16 -1.69 22.79
CA LEU A 184 -9.00 -1.11 23.83
C LEU A 184 -8.77 -1.71 25.22
N PHE A 185 -8.53 -3.01 25.29
CA PHE A 185 -8.54 -3.73 26.56
C PHE A 185 -7.26 -4.50 26.87
N GLY A 186 -6.30 -4.55 25.93
CA GLY A 186 -5.07 -5.31 26.08
C GLY A 186 -5.22 -6.83 25.99
N THR A 187 -6.43 -7.32 25.68
CA THR A 187 -6.78 -8.75 25.55
C THR A 187 -7.88 -8.93 24.53
N ASP A 188 -8.01 -10.11 23.95
CA ASP A 188 -9.12 -10.48 23.05
C ASP A 188 -10.29 -11.20 23.78
N ASP A 189 -10.14 -11.51 25.06
CA ASP A 189 -11.20 -12.04 25.92
C ASP A 189 -11.96 -10.85 26.57
N VAL A 190 -12.87 -10.26 25.81
CA VAL A 190 -13.56 -9.01 26.18
C VAL A 190 -15.07 -9.07 26.06
N VAL A 191 -15.65 -10.21 25.74
CA VAL A 191 -17.10 -10.37 25.61
C VAL A 191 -17.78 -9.99 26.94
N GLY A 192 -18.78 -9.12 26.86
CA GLY A 192 -19.49 -8.57 28.02
C GLY A 192 -18.84 -7.37 28.69
N ARG A 193 -17.62 -6.95 28.26
CA ARG A 193 -17.03 -5.70 28.76
C ARG A 193 -17.71 -4.48 28.16
N HIS A 194 -17.62 -3.35 28.88
CA HIS A 194 -18.19 -2.08 28.49
C HIS A 194 -17.11 -1.10 28.03
N PHE A 195 -17.48 -0.24 27.12
CA PHE A 195 -16.69 0.90 26.67
C PHE A 195 -17.63 2.01 26.18
N GLN A 196 -17.10 3.21 26.01
CA GLN A 196 -17.89 4.34 25.50
C GLN A 196 -17.47 4.68 24.09
N HIS A 197 -18.42 5.05 23.24
CA HIS A 197 -18.15 5.61 21.92
C HIS A 197 -18.90 6.92 21.71
N TYR A 198 -18.27 7.86 21.01
CA TYR A 198 -18.91 9.10 20.67
C TYR A 198 -19.78 8.89 19.43
N GLY A 199 -21.08 9.11 19.56
CA GLY A 199 -22.02 8.79 18.50
C GLY A 199 -23.39 9.42 18.71
N GLN A 200 -24.29 9.18 17.75
CA GLN A 200 -25.66 9.63 17.80
C GLN A 200 -26.53 8.50 18.36
N PRO A 201 -27.22 8.67 19.54
CA PRO A 201 -28.01 7.63 20.16
C PRO A 201 -29.28 7.28 19.37
N ASP A 202 -29.88 8.29 18.71
CA ASP A 202 -31.08 8.17 17.89
C ASP A 202 -31.06 9.21 16.75
N THR A 203 -31.76 8.95 15.67
CA THR A 203 -31.91 9.89 14.56
C THR A 203 -32.49 11.24 15.05
N GLY A 204 -31.71 12.32 14.79
CA GLY A 204 -32.09 13.69 15.16
C GLY A 204 -31.65 14.14 16.57
N ARG A 205 -31.00 13.27 17.36
CA ARG A 205 -30.36 13.68 18.61
C ARG A 205 -28.94 14.18 18.40
N PRO A 206 -28.42 15.04 19.27
CA PRO A 206 -27.02 15.43 19.22
C PRO A 206 -26.08 14.25 19.47
N MET A 207 -24.84 14.39 19.05
CA MET A 207 -23.77 13.42 19.35
C MET A 207 -23.44 13.45 20.84
N GLU A 208 -23.30 12.28 21.45
CA GLU A 208 -22.96 12.12 22.88
C GLU A 208 -22.15 10.84 23.10
N TRP A 209 -21.58 10.69 24.31
CA TRP A 209 -20.93 9.46 24.70
C TRP A 209 -21.98 8.40 25.05
N ILE A 210 -21.89 7.26 24.38
CA ILE A 210 -22.82 6.14 24.51
C ILE A 210 -22.09 4.96 25.10
N ASP A 211 -22.64 4.36 26.16
CA ASP A 211 -22.11 3.11 26.69
C ASP A 211 -22.50 1.95 25.78
N ALA A 212 -21.50 1.17 25.39
CA ALA A 212 -21.69 -0.01 24.56
C ALA A 212 -21.09 -1.25 25.22
N THR A 213 -21.77 -2.38 25.01
CA THR A 213 -21.32 -3.69 25.48
C THR A 213 -20.72 -4.48 24.31
N VAL A 214 -19.57 -5.11 24.55
CA VAL A 214 -18.94 -6.01 23.58
C VAL A 214 -19.73 -7.30 23.52
N MET A 215 -20.33 -7.59 22.37
CA MET A 215 -21.15 -8.78 22.14
C MET A 215 -20.36 -9.94 21.57
N GLY A 216 -19.18 -9.66 20.98
CA GLY A 216 -18.29 -10.66 20.43
C GLY A 216 -17.05 -10.03 19.80
N VAL A 217 -16.08 -10.88 19.51
CA VAL A 217 -14.85 -10.52 18.82
C VAL A 217 -14.69 -11.41 17.58
N VAL A 218 -14.34 -10.81 16.45
CA VAL A 218 -14.09 -11.50 15.18
C VAL A 218 -12.61 -11.38 14.78
N GLU A 219 -12.13 -12.28 13.92
CA GLU A 219 -10.81 -12.17 13.34
C GLU A 219 -10.63 -10.84 12.60
N ASP A 220 -9.39 -10.39 12.52
CA ASP A 220 -9.05 -9.17 11.79
C ASP A 220 -9.24 -9.36 10.27
N PHE A 221 -9.54 -8.27 9.58
CA PHE A 221 -9.67 -8.24 8.12
C PHE A 221 -9.37 -6.85 7.58
N ARG A 222 -9.17 -6.75 6.26
CA ARG A 222 -8.90 -5.49 5.57
C ARG A 222 -10.17 -4.96 4.91
N LEU A 223 -10.38 -3.66 5.01
CA LEU A 223 -11.50 -2.98 4.34
C LEU A 223 -11.23 -2.75 2.84
N SER A 224 -10.00 -2.43 2.47
CA SER A 224 -9.62 -2.13 1.08
C SER A 224 -8.21 -2.64 0.75
N LEU A 225 -7.86 -2.65 -0.54
CA LEU A 225 -6.51 -3.00 -1.01
C LEU A 225 -5.48 -1.88 -0.77
N ALA A 226 -5.94 -0.65 -0.54
CA ALA A 226 -5.07 0.51 -0.37
C ALA A 226 -4.61 0.73 1.08
N ARG A 227 -5.17 -0.03 2.04
CA ARG A 227 -4.87 0.14 3.47
C ARG A 227 -4.61 -1.19 4.15
N ASP A 228 -3.92 -1.14 5.27
CA ASP A 228 -3.68 -2.30 6.12
C ASP A 228 -4.87 -2.63 7.03
N ILE A 229 -4.68 -3.65 7.87
CA ILE A 229 -5.63 -4.06 8.90
C ILE A 229 -5.82 -2.91 9.90
N ARG A 230 -7.04 -2.40 9.97
CA ARG A 230 -7.42 -1.31 10.89
C ARG A 230 -8.10 -1.85 12.13
N THR A 231 -8.10 -1.04 13.18
CA THR A 231 -8.92 -1.27 14.38
C THR A 231 -10.37 -1.00 14.03
N ILE A 232 -11.19 -2.04 13.96
CA ILE A 232 -12.58 -1.94 13.47
C ILE A 232 -13.56 -2.33 14.56
N ILE A 233 -14.61 -1.53 14.69
CA ILE A 233 -15.75 -1.82 15.55
C ILE A 233 -17.04 -1.75 14.73
N PHE A 234 -17.87 -2.77 14.86
CA PHE A 234 -19.19 -2.83 14.24
C PHE A 234 -20.27 -2.35 15.21
N PHE A 235 -21.11 -1.45 14.72
CA PHE A 235 -22.29 -0.97 15.45
C PHE A 235 -23.54 -1.19 14.61
N PRO A 236 -24.69 -1.55 15.23
CA PRO A 236 -25.96 -1.62 14.54
C PRO A 236 -26.36 -0.24 14.00
N TYR A 237 -26.99 -0.22 12.83
CA TYR A 237 -27.45 0.99 12.19
C TYR A 237 -28.90 0.83 11.75
N THR A 238 -29.78 1.76 12.18
CA THR A 238 -31.23 1.65 12.04
C THR A 238 -31.84 2.46 10.91
N ASN A 239 -31.02 3.18 10.10
CA ASN A 239 -31.57 4.04 9.06
C ASN A 239 -32.13 3.23 7.87
N PHE A 240 -33.28 3.71 7.38
CA PHE A 240 -33.93 3.18 6.18
C PHE A 240 -33.02 3.35 4.96
N LEU A 241 -32.85 2.28 4.19
CA LEU A 241 -31.98 2.23 3.03
C LEU A 241 -32.76 2.68 1.79
N THR A 242 -32.55 3.91 1.36
CA THR A 242 -33.08 4.40 0.07
C THR A 242 -32.16 4.04 -1.09
N ASP A 243 -30.85 3.91 -0.86
CA ASP A 243 -29.86 3.55 -1.85
C ASP A 243 -28.95 2.44 -1.30
N ALA A 244 -29.28 1.23 -1.61
CA ALA A 244 -28.64 0.04 -1.07
C ALA A 244 -28.12 -0.87 -2.15
N ASP A 245 -27.03 -1.56 -1.88
CA ASP A 245 -26.51 -2.63 -2.71
C ASP A 245 -26.53 -3.95 -1.95
N VAL A 246 -26.26 -5.06 -2.62
CA VAL A 246 -26.32 -6.39 -2.02
C VAL A 246 -25.03 -7.15 -2.24
N VAL A 247 -24.55 -7.77 -1.16
CA VAL A 247 -23.50 -8.79 -1.23
C VAL A 247 -24.18 -10.15 -1.05
N ILE A 248 -23.85 -11.07 -1.93
CA ILE A 248 -24.44 -12.41 -2.00
C ILE A 248 -23.32 -13.44 -1.82
N ARG A 249 -23.48 -14.34 -0.87
CA ARG A 249 -22.56 -15.46 -0.67
C ARG A 249 -23.08 -16.68 -1.40
N LEU A 250 -22.18 -17.31 -2.16
CA LEU A 250 -22.46 -18.58 -2.83
C LEU A 250 -22.04 -19.75 -1.94
N LYS A 251 -22.71 -20.88 -2.09
CA LYS A 251 -22.35 -22.14 -1.43
C LYS A 251 -20.94 -22.59 -1.83
N LYS A 252 -20.26 -23.26 -0.91
CA LYS A 252 -18.90 -23.76 -1.14
C LYS A 252 -18.83 -24.64 -2.40
N GLY A 253 -17.76 -24.41 -3.20
CA GLY A 253 -17.53 -25.15 -4.43
C GLY A 253 -18.13 -24.50 -5.70
N ILE A 254 -18.93 -23.46 -5.56
CA ILE A 254 -19.47 -22.71 -6.70
C ILE A 254 -18.50 -21.59 -7.06
N HIS A 255 -18.06 -21.55 -8.32
CA HIS A 255 -17.17 -20.49 -8.80
C HIS A 255 -17.99 -19.26 -9.19
N PRO A 256 -17.77 -18.07 -8.54
CA PRO A 256 -18.61 -16.89 -8.75
C PRO A 256 -18.68 -16.42 -10.20
N GLY A 257 -17.58 -16.41 -10.93
CA GLY A 257 -17.57 -16.00 -12.33
C GLY A 257 -18.48 -16.88 -13.21
N ARG A 258 -18.36 -18.21 -13.07
CA ARG A 258 -19.21 -19.15 -13.79
C ARG A 258 -20.68 -19.03 -13.37
N PHE A 259 -20.94 -18.83 -12.09
CA PHE A 259 -22.30 -18.64 -11.60
C PHE A 259 -22.94 -17.38 -12.20
N VAL A 260 -22.20 -16.28 -12.32
CA VAL A 260 -22.71 -15.06 -12.97
C VAL A 260 -23.00 -15.29 -14.45
N GLU A 261 -22.17 -16.07 -15.17
CA GLU A 261 -22.38 -16.40 -16.59
C GLU A 261 -23.61 -17.30 -16.79
N GLU A 262 -23.78 -18.33 -15.98
CA GLU A 262 -24.82 -19.36 -16.13
C GLU A 262 -26.16 -18.94 -15.51
N HIS A 263 -26.16 -18.31 -14.33
CA HIS A 263 -27.33 -18.02 -13.51
C HIS A 263 -27.56 -16.52 -13.24
N GLY A 264 -26.70 -15.66 -13.76
CA GLY A 264 -26.76 -14.23 -13.45
C GLY A 264 -28.05 -13.56 -13.88
N GLN A 265 -28.62 -13.94 -15.06
CA GLN A 265 -29.88 -13.40 -15.54
C GLN A 265 -31.07 -13.83 -14.67
N GLU A 266 -31.06 -15.07 -14.19
CA GLU A 266 -32.07 -15.57 -13.27
C GLU A 266 -32.03 -14.83 -11.93
N LEU A 267 -30.81 -14.60 -11.39
CA LEU A 267 -30.63 -13.85 -10.16
C LEU A 267 -31.08 -12.40 -10.30
N ILE A 268 -30.78 -11.74 -11.42
CA ILE A 268 -31.26 -10.40 -11.73
C ILE A 268 -32.79 -10.36 -11.82
N ALA A 269 -33.41 -11.34 -12.47
CA ALA A 269 -34.85 -11.44 -12.60
C ALA A 269 -35.51 -11.68 -11.22
N LYS A 270 -34.94 -12.52 -10.37
CA LYS A 270 -35.41 -12.71 -8.99
C LYS A 270 -35.25 -11.45 -8.12
N GLY A 271 -34.24 -10.65 -8.40
CA GLY A 271 -34.01 -9.37 -7.74
C GLY A 271 -34.81 -8.19 -8.31
N ASP A 272 -35.73 -8.44 -9.27
CA ASP A 272 -36.66 -7.43 -9.78
C ASP A 272 -37.97 -7.48 -8.99
N THR A 273 -38.10 -6.60 -8.03
CA THR A 273 -39.26 -6.47 -7.14
C THR A 273 -40.07 -5.20 -7.45
N GLU A 274 -41.16 -4.98 -6.75
CA GLU A 274 -41.97 -3.76 -6.90
C GLU A 274 -41.20 -2.49 -6.51
N PHE A 275 -40.26 -2.57 -5.57
CA PHE A 275 -39.56 -1.42 -4.97
C PHE A 275 -38.11 -1.26 -5.43
N CYS A 276 -37.46 -2.31 -5.92
CA CYS A 276 -36.09 -2.21 -6.42
C CYS A 276 -35.79 -3.25 -7.51
N ARG A 277 -34.72 -3.03 -8.24
CA ARG A 277 -34.18 -3.99 -9.23
C ARG A 277 -32.66 -4.08 -9.14
N ILE A 278 -32.14 -5.25 -9.42
CA ILE A 278 -30.70 -5.41 -9.62
C ILE A 278 -30.35 -4.83 -11.00
N SER A 279 -29.50 -3.81 -11.00
CA SER A 279 -29.06 -3.12 -12.24
C SER A 279 -27.75 -3.67 -12.77
N LYS A 280 -26.93 -4.29 -11.94
CA LYS A 280 -25.66 -4.91 -12.30
C LYS A 280 -25.31 -6.01 -11.32
N LEU A 281 -24.78 -7.12 -11.85
CA LEU A 281 -24.28 -8.25 -11.06
C LEU A 281 -22.85 -8.53 -11.49
N MET A 282 -21.95 -8.76 -10.53
CA MET A 282 -20.55 -9.11 -10.80
C MET A 282 -19.94 -9.90 -9.63
N THR A 283 -18.76 -10.47 -9.85
CA THR A 283 -18.01 -11.07 -8.74
C THR A 283 -17.57 -9.97 -7.77
N PHE A 284 -17.41 -10.31 -6.49
CA PHE A 284 -16.97 -9.34 -5.49
C PHE A 284 -15.52 -8.88 -5.74
N LYS A 285 -14.68 -9.73 -6.32
CA LYS A 285 -13.35 -9.35 -6.77
C LYS A 285 -13.37 -8.28 -7.86
N ASP A 286 -14.27 -8.40 -8.84
CA ASP A 286 -14.43 -7.39 -9.87
C ASP A 286 -15.00 -6.09 -9.30
N TYR A 287 -15.87 -6.18 -8.29
CA TYR A 287 -16.36 -5.02 -7.58
C TYR A 287 -15.23 -4.27 -6.85
N ILE A 288 -14.37 -4.96 -6.08
CA ILE A 288 -13.20 -4.36 -5.44
C ILE A 288 -12.31 -3.68 -6.49
N LYS A 289 -12.01 -4.37 -7.59
CA LYS A 289 -11.21 -3.81 -8.67
C LYS A 289 -11.86 -2.57 -9.30
N GLN A 290 -13.17 -2.58 -9.48
CA GLN A 290 -13.90 -1.43 -10.02
C GLN A 290 -13.95 -0.27 -9.01
N SER A 291 -14.08 -0.55 -7.70
CA SER A 291 -14.02 0.45 -6.64
C SER A 291 -12.65 1.13 -6.61
N GLU A 292 -11.56 0.37 -6.64
CA GLU A 292 -10.18 0.88 -6.74
C GLU A 292 -9.97 1.78 -7.97
N LEU A 293 -10.60 1.45 -9.11
CA LEU A 293 -10.57 2.30 -10.30
C LEU A 293 -11.38 3.58 -10.11
N ARG A 294 -12.56 3.49 -9.49
CA ARG A 294 -13.45 4.64 -9.26
C ARG A 294 -12.85 5.63 -8.26
N GLU A 295 -12.19 5.12 -7.24
CA GLU A 295 -11.53 5.94 -6.19
C GLU A 295 -10.19 6.52 -6.65
N GLY A 296 -9.70 6.14 -7.83
CA GLY A 296 -8.43 6.61 -8.35
C GLY A 296 -7.19 5.87 -7.83
N ASN A 297 -7.35 4.94 -6.90
CA ASN A 297 -6.23 4.20 -6.28
C ASN A 297 -5.41 3.43 -7.32
N THR A 298 -6.07 2.80 -8.29
CA THR A 298 -5.37 2.08 -9.38
C THR A 298 -4.60 3.03 -10.28
N GLN A 299 -5.17 4.18 -10.61
CA GLN A 299 -4.51 5.22 -11.41
C GLN A 299 -3.30 5.78 -10.68
N GLU A 300 -3.42 6.02 -9.37
CA GLU A 300 -2.33 6.51 -8.53
C GLU A 300 -1.16 5.53 -8.49
N VAL A 301 -1.43 4.26 -8.23
CA VAL A 301 -0.41 3.21 -8.25
C VAL A 301 0.25 3.09 -9.62
N ASN A 302 -0.54 3.06 -10.70
CA ASN A 302 -0.01 2.98 -12.05
C ASN A 302 0.83 4.22 -12.39
N ARG A 303 0.41 5.41 -11.98
CA ARG A 303 1.18 6.66 -12.13
C ARG A 303 2.50 6.56 -11.41
N SER A 304 2.51 6.16 -10.15
CA SER A 304 3.73 6.00 -9.35
C SER A 304 4.69 4.97 -9.96
N LEU A 305 4.18 3.83 -10.41
CA LEU A 305 5.00 2.80 -11.07
C LEU A 305 5.56 3.27 -12.41
N MET A 306 4.77 3.97 -13.23
CA MET A 306 5.22 4.54 -14.51
C MET A 306 6.30 5.61 -14.29
N LEU A 307 6.11 6.49 -13.31
CA LEU A 307 7.11 7.49 -12.94
C LEU A 307 8.39 6.82 -12.44
N ALA A 308 8.28 5.83 -11.55
CA ALA A 308 9.43 5.08 -11.06
C ALA A 308 10.20 4.43 -12.20
N LEU A 309 9.52 3.76 -13.13
CA LEU A 309 10.14 3.14 -14.30
C LEU A 309 10.79 4.18 -15.22
N PHE A 310 10.08 5.27 -15.52
CA PHE A 310 10.60 6.36 -16.36
C PHE A 310 11.87 6.96 -15.78
N PHE A 311 11.86 7.30 -14.49
CA PHE A 311 13.03 7.84 -13.80
C PHE A 311 14.15 6.82 -13.74
N LEU A 312 13.88 5.56 -13.46
CA LEU A 312 14.88 4.50 -13.41
C LEU A 312 15.60 4.31 -14.76
N VAL A 313 14.85 4.35 -15.87
CA VAL A 313 15.44 4.27 -17.22
C VAL A 313 16.30 5.49 -17.52
N ASN A 314 15.77 6.71 -17.29
CA ASN A 314 16.54 7.94 -17.53
C ASN A 314 17.79 7.99 -16.65
N LEU A 315 17.70 7.63 -15.41
CA LEU A 315 18.78 7.50 -14.46
C LEU A 315 19.86 6.54 -14.95
N SER A 316 19.43 5.35 -15.39
CA SER A 316 20.36 4.34 -15.91
C SER A 316 21.12 4.86 -17.14
N LEU A 317 20.43 5.56 -18.04
CA LEU A 317 21.05 6.17 -19.22
C LEU A 317 22.06 7.26 -18.85
N ALA A 318 21.72 8.13 -17.88
CA ALA A 318 22.62 9.19 -17.41
C ALA A 318 23.89 8.58 -16.80
N ILE A 319 23.75 7.62 -15.89
CA ILE A 319 24.88 6.92 -15.25
C ILE A 319 25.74 6.22 -16.30
N ILE A 320 25.14 5.42 -17.20
CA ILE A 320 25.87 4.69 -18.24
C ILE A 320 26.62 5.67 -19.14
N GLY A 321 25.98 6.78 -19.56
CA GLY A 321 26.62 7.80 -20.41
C GLY A 321 27.84 8.44 -19.73
N THR A 322 27.69 8.84 -18.47
CA THR A 322 28.75 9.50 -17.70
C THR A 322 29.93 8.54 -17.41
N VAL A 323 29.62 7.32 -17.03
CA VAL A 323 30.61 6.29 -16.76
C VAL A 323 31.34 5.88 -18.07
N TRP A 324 30.62 5.80 -19.19
CA TRP A 324 31.23 5.54 -20.51
C TRP A 324 32.27 6.60 -20.87
N LEU A 325 31.94 7.88 -20.70
CA LEU A 325 32.88 8.98 -20.96
C LEU A 325 34.11 8.92 -20.06
N GLN A 326 33.92 8.59 -18.78
CA GLN A 326 35.03 8.44 -17.84
C GLN A 326 35.91 7.23 -18.18
N ALA A 327 35.30 6.12 -18.50
CA ALA A 327 36.04 4.91 -18.89
C ALA A 327 36.88 5.13 -20.17
N LYS A 328 36.31 5.83 -21.16
CA LYS A 328 37.08 6.18 -22.40
C LYS A 328 38.34 7.02 -22.10
N ARG A 329 38.25 7.97 -21.16
CA ARG A 329 39.41 8.78 -20.74
C ARG A 329 40.48 7.99 -19.97
N ARG A 330 40.15 6.77 -19.48
CA ARG A 330 41.07 5.89 -18.73
C ARG A 330 41.65 4.75 -19.60
N THR A 331 41.40 4.75 -20.92
CA THR A 331 41.87 3.71 -21.83
C THR A 331 43.40 3.59 -21.78
N GLU A 332 44.12 4.71 -21.83
CA GLU A 332 45.58 4.76 -21.75
C GLU A 332 46.12 4.23 -20.43
N GLU A 333 45.51 4.65 -19.28
CA GLU A 333 45.88 4.17 -17.96
C GLU A 333 45.74 2.65 -17.85
N CYS A 334 44.68 2.09 -18.44
CA CYS A 334 44.45 0.65 -18.50
C CYS A 334 45.53 -0.04 -19.38
N GLY A 335 45.89 0.55 -20.52
CA GLY A 335 46.98 0.06 -21.38
C GLY A 335 48.30 -0.03 -20.64
N VAL A 336 48.70 1.03 -19.94
CA VAL A 336 49.89 1.09 -19.12
C VAL A 336 49.86 0.03 -17.99
N ARG A 337 48.82 -0.05 -17.23
CA ARG A 337 48.67 -1.04 -16.12
C ARG A 337 48.75 -2.48 -16.64
N ARG A 338 48.20 -2.78 -17.82
CA ARG A 338 48.33 -4.09 -18.47
C ARG A 338 49.75 -4.39 -18.98
N ALA A 339 50.42 -3.41 -19.48
CA ALA A 339 51.85 -3.55 -19.87
C ALA A 339 52.73 -3.89 -18.66
N PHE A 340 52.38 -3.40 -17.46
CA PHE A 340 53.04 -3.75 -16.21
C PHE A 340 52.48 -5.05 -15.54
N GLY A 341 51.69 -5.85 -16.25
CA GLY A 341 51.29 -7.18 -15.81
C GLY A 341 49.97 -7.23 -15.02
N ALA A 342 49.15 -6.18 -14.99
CA ALA A 342 47.82 -6.23 -14.35
C ALA A 342 46.89 -7.17 -15.11
N THR A 343 46.27 -8.12 -14.39
CA THR A 343 45.28 -9.05 -14.94
C THR A 343 43.96 -8.36 -15.25
N ARG A 344 43.24 -8.85 -16.27
CA ARG A 344 41.90 -8.30 -16.64
C ARG A 344 40.91 -8.29 -15.49
N PRO A 345 40.73 -9.36 -14.67
CA PRO A 345 39.80 -9.36 -13.53
C PRO A 345 40.17 -8.30 -12.49
N ARG A 346 41.46 -8.11 -12.22
CA ARG A 346 41.94 -7.12 -11.23
C ARG A 346 41.61 -5.69 -11.64
N LEU A 347 41.74 -5.38 -12.96
CA LEU A 347 41.34 -4.08 -13.49
C LEU A 347 39.83 -3.87 -13.42
N LEU A 348 39.05 -4.88 -13.82
CA LEU A 348 37.57 -4.83 -13.73
C LEU A 348 37.11 -4.60 -12.31
N LEU A 349 37.62 -5.38 -11.34
CA LEU A 349 37.29 -5.20 -9.92
C LEU A 349 37.67 -3.81 -9.42
N GLY A 350 38.80 -3.23 -9.90
CA GLY A 350 39.18 -1.88 -9.57
C GLY A 350 38.15 -0.83 -10.03
N PHE A 351 37.65 -0.95 -11.27
CA PHE A 351 36.58 -0.06 -11.76
C PHE A 351 35.28 -0.24 -11.01
N LEU A 352 34.86 -1.49 -10.78
CA LEU A 352 33.63 -1.78 -10.07
C LEU A 352 33.66 -1.31 -8.61
N SER A 353 34.77 -1.51 -7.91
CA SER A 353 34.95 -1.07 -6.52
C SER A 353 34.94 0.46 -6.39
N GLU A 354 35.56 1.17 -7.33
CA GLU A 354 35.56 2.63 -7.36
C GLU A 354 34.12 3.16 -7.60
N GLY A 355 33.41 2.58 -8.58
CA GLY A 355 32.02 2.92 -8.85
C GLY A 355 31.09 2.62 -7.66
N ALA A 356 31.25 1.45 -7.04
CA ALA A 356 30.48 1.04 -5.88
C ALA A 356 30.71 1.98 -4.67
N LEU A 357 31.98 2.32 -4.38
CA LEU A 357 32.31 3.23 -3.29
C LEU A 357 31.70 4.62 -3.52
N MET A 358 31.80 5.14 -4.75
CA MET A 358 31.24 6.43 -5.14
C MET A 358 29.71 6.44 -5.00
N ALA A 359 29.04 5.39 -5.49
CA ALA A 359 27.60 5.23 -5.35
C ALA A 359 27.17 5.13 -3.89
N THR A 360 27.88 4.34 -3.07
CA THR A 360 27.58 4.18 -1.66
C THR A 360 27.63 5.52 -0.92
N VAL A 361 28.71 6.28 -1.07
CA VAL A 361 28.85 7.58 -0.41
C VAL A 361 27.81 8.58 -0.92
N ALA A 362 27.54 8.61 -2.23
CA ALA A 362 26.53 9.49 -2.82
C ALA A 362 25.13 9.18 -2.31
N VAL A 363 24.75 7.89 -2.24
CA VAL A 363 23.43 7.48 -1.73
C VAL A 363 23.29 7.81 -0.25
N ILE A 364 24.31 7.60 0.57
CA ILE A 364 24.26 7.98 1.99
C ILE A 364 24.01 9.48 2.14
N ILE A 365 24.72 10.31 1.37
CA ILE A 365 24.50 11.77 1.41
C ILE A 365 23.08 12.12 0.91
N GLY A 366 22.62 11.52 -0.19
CA GLY A 366 21.28 11.74 -0.71
C GLY A 366 20.18 11.32 0.27
N CYS A 367 20.35 10.18 0.95
CA CYS A 367 19.44 9.74 2.00
C CYS A 367 19.44 10.70 3.20
N ILE A 368 20.59 11.26 3.60
CA ILE A 368 20.67 12.27 4.66
C ILE A 368 19.95 13.57 4.24
N ILE A 369 20.11 14.00 2.99
CA ILE A 369 19.41 15.18 2.46
C ILE A 369 17.90 14.94 2.48
N TYR A 370 17.45 13.77 2.00
CA TYR A 370 16.04 13.40 2.02
C TYR A 370 15.49 13.28 3.45
N LEU A 371 16.25 12.67 4.35
CA LEU A 371 15.90 12.57 5.77
C LEU A 371 15.67 13.94 6.41
N ASN A 372 16.55 14.89 6.13
CA ASN A 372 16.42 16.27 6.63
C ASN A 372 15.16 16.95 6.09
N TYR A 373 14.87 16.77 4.80
CA TYR A 373 13.64 17.27 4.20
C TYR A 373 12.38 16.62 4.82
N ALA A 374 12.38 15.30 4.98
CA ALA A 374 11.29 14.56 5.57
C ALA A 374 11.04 14.96 7.03
N TYR A 375 12.13 15.13 7.79
CA TYR A 375 12.04 15.53 9.20
C TYR A 375 11.53 16.97 9.37
N SER A 376 11.98 17.91 8.53
CA SER A 376 11.49 19.29 8.55
C SER A 376 10.02 19.38 8.13
N GLY A 377 9.55 18.50 7.25
CA GLY A 377 8.15 18.38 6.89
C GLY A 377 7.27 17.88 8.04
N LEU A 378 7.79 16.99 8.87
CA LEU A 378 7.11 16.51 10.08
C LEU A 378 6.95 17.60 11.15
N GLU A 379 7.95 18.45 11.36
CA GLU A 379 7.85 19.57 12.30
C GLU A 379 6.85 20.65 11.85
N TYR A 380 6.72 20.87 10.53
CA TYR A 380 5.83 21.89 9.99
C TYR A 380 4.35 21.45 9.96
N ASN A 381 4.09 20.18 9.80
CA ASN A 381 2.75 19.60 9.82
C ASN A 381 2.75 18.47 10.85
N GLU A 382 2.36 18.77 12.08
CA GLU A 382 2.11 17.74 13.10
C GLU A 382 1.18 16.66 12.54
N GLY A 383 1.72 15.70 11.79
CA GLY A 383 0.96 14.58 11.26
C GLY A 383 1.04 14.27 9.77
N ILE A 384 2.02 14.76 9.02
CA ILE A 384 2.23 14.23 7.67
C ILE A 384 2.87 12.85 7.79
N ASN A 385 2.11 11.83 7.48
CA ASN A 385 2.64 10.53 7.14
C ASN A 385 3.49 10.67 5.87
N ILE A 386 4.79 10.44 5.99
CA ILE A 386 5.78 10.49 4.89
C ILE A 386 5.41 9.50 3.77
N THR A 387 4.57 8.52 4.09
CA THR A 387 4.11 7.45 3.19
C THR A 387 3.18 7.90 2.07
N HIS A 388 2.70 9.15 2.06
CA HIS A 388 1.56 9.55 1.24
C HIS A 388 1.84 10.71 0.29
N PHE A 389 2.99 10.72 -0.38
CA PHE A 389 3.26 11.70 -1.43
C PHE A 389 2.31 11.59 -2.67
N GLY A 390 1.27 10.82 -2.59
CA GLY A 390 0.26 10.66 -3.63
C GLY A 390 -1.18 10.61 -3.12
N LEU A 391 -1.39 10.36 -1.83
CA LEU A 391 -2.73 10.28 -1.21
C LEU A 391 -3.10 11.56 -0.44
N GLU A 392 -2.23 12.57 -0.44
CA GLU A 392 -2.41 13.84 0.27
C GLU A 392 -3.74 14.57 -0.01
N HIS A 393 -4.36 14.33 -1.16
CA HIS A 393 -5.61 15.02 -1.51
C HIS A 393 -6.83 14.57 -0.68
N PHE A 394 -6.78 13.39 -0.10
CA PHE A 394 -7.87 12.88 0.76
C PHE A 394 -7.58 13.07 2.26
N GLU A 395 -6.32 13.07 2.67
CA GLU A 395 -5.94 13.21 4.08
C GLU A 395 -5.86 14.67 4.55
N THR A 396 -5.57 15.62 3.66
CA THR A 396 -5.61 17.06 3.98
C THR A 396 -7.02 17.60 4.24
N MET A 397 -8.06 16.94 3.75
CA MET A 397 -9.44 17.32 4.05
C MET A 397 -9.89 16.90 5.46
N TYR A 398 -9.27 15.86 5.99
CA TYR A 398 -9.43 15.39 7.37
C TYR A 398 -8.02 15.12 7.88
N ASN A 399 -7.53 15.93 8.78
CA ASN A 399 -6.24 15.75 9.46
C ASN A 399 -6.22 14.39 10.18
N THR A 400 -6.01 13.31 9.41
CA THR A 400 -6.20 11.93 9.87
C THR A 400 -5.06 11.43 10.73
N SER A 401 -3.94 12.15 10.75
CA SER A 401 -2.80 11.80 11.61
C SER A 401 -3.11 11.83 13.12
N HIS A 402 -4.11 12.61 13.51
CA HIS A 402 -4.61 12.59 14.89
C HIS A 402 -5.51 11.38 15.20
N TYR A 403 -5.97 10.67 14.16
CA TYR A 403 -6.96 9.60 14.26
C TYR A 403 -6.37 8.20 14.08
N GLU A 404 -5.06 8.08 13.90
CA GLU A 404 -4.43 6.78 13.74
C GLU A 404 -4.05 6.21 15.11
N ASN A 405 -4.54 4.98 15.33
CA ASN A 405 -4.15 4.24 16.50
C ASN A 405 -2.73 3.69 16.31
N PRO A 406 -1.81 3.86 17.28
CA PRO A 406 -0.47 3.27 17.22
C PRO A 406 -0.47 1.76 16.94
N ALA A 407 -1.53 1.04 17.36
CA ALA A 407 -1.68 -0.39 17.07
C ALA A 407 -1.97 -0.69 15.58
N ASP A 408 -2.44 0.29 14.80
CA ASP A 408 -2.71 0.15 13.38
C ASP A 408 -1.46 0.38 12.51
N GLN A 409 -0.36 0.84 13.11
CA GLN A 409 0.88 1.13 12.40
C GLN A 409 1.56 -0.14 11.92
N THR A 410 1.92 -0.13 10.64
CA THR A 410 2.74 -1.15 9.99
C THR A 410 4.13 -0.59 9.67
N TRP A 411 4.99 -1.36 9.02
CA TRP A 411 6.34 -0.88 8.71
C TRP A 411 6.37 0.44 7.90
N PRO A 412 5.45 0.73 6.97
CA PRO A 412 5.42 2.04 6.32
C PRO A 412 5.11 3.20 7.27
N ASP A 413 4.36 2.94 8.34
CA ASP A 413 3.96 3.96 9.31
C ASP A 413 5.05 4.22 10.37
N HIS A 414 6.01 3.29 10.51
CA HIS A 414 7.17 3.47 11.39
C HIS A 414 8.30 4.22 10.67
N PHE A 415 8.44 5.51 10.93
CA PHE A 415 9.39 6.41 10.27
C PHE A 415 10.77 5.81 10.01
N TRP A 416 11.44 5.32 11.05
CA TRP A 416 12.81 4.80 10.90
C TRP A 416 12.87 3.50 10.12
N LEU A 417 11.89 2.61 10.33
CA LEU A 417 11.84 1.33 9.63
C LEU A 417 11.53 1.55 8.14
N HIS A 418 10.55 2.40 7.85
CA HIS A 418 10.23 2.84 6.50
C HIS A 418 11.44 3.44 5.79
N PHE A 419 12.06 4.43 6.43
CA PHE A 419 13.25 5.08 5.88
C PHE A 419 14.37 4.09 5.57
N LEU A 420 14.65 3.15 6.47
CA LEU A 420 15.70 2.14 6.25
C LEU A 420 15.36 1.18 5.11
N ILE A 421 14.12 0.70 5.02
CA ILE A 421 13.69 -0.22 3.97
C ILE A 421 13.77 0.45 2.59
N VAL A 422 13.17 1.63 2.44
CA VAL A 422 13.17 2.35 1.16
C VAL A 422 14.58 2.79 0.78
N SER A 423 15.39 3.29 1.71
CA SER A 423 16.80 3.63 1.46
C SER A 423 17.63 2.41 1.03
N GLY A 424 17.36 1.24 1.62
CA GLY A 424 18.00 -0.01 1.21
C GLY A 424 17.64 -0.40 -0.24
N ILE A 425 16.38 -0.27 -0.62
CA ILE A 425 15.90 -0.55 -1.98
C ILE A 425 16.52 0.43 -2.98
N VAL A 426 16.50 1.73 -2.67
CA VAL A 426 17.12 2.78 -3.50
C VAL A 426 18.62 2.52 -3.67
N TYR A 427 19.32 2.18 -2.57
CA TYR A 427 20.72 1.83 -2.62
C TYR A 427 21.01 0.65 -3.55
N LEU A 428 20.25 -0.44 -3.42
CA LEU A 428 20.45 -1.62 -4.27
C LEU A 428 20.20 -1.30 -5.75
N ILE A 429 19.17 -0.52 -6.07
CA ILE A 429 18.87 -0.12 -7.46
C ILE A 429 19.99 0.72 -8.03
N ILE A 430 20.45 1.74 -7.32
CA ILE A 430 21.53 2.62 -7.79
C ILE A 430 22.85 1.85 -7.90
N LEU A 431 23.18 1.04 -6.90
CA LEU A 431 24.39 0.21 -6.92
C LEU A 431 24.40 -0.74 -8.12
N CYS A 432 23.31 -1.48 -8.36
CA CYS A 432 23.20 -2.36 -9.52
C CYS A 432 23.35 -1.59 -10.84
N THR A 433 22.70 -0.43 -10.95
CA THR A 433 22.80 0.43 -12.14
C THR A 433 24.22 0.92 -12.38
N VAL A 434 24.92 1.38 -11.33
CA VAL A 434 26.32 1.83 -11.43
C VAL A 434 27.25 0.66 -11.77
N LEU A 435 27.06 -0.50 -11.16
CA LEU A 435 27.88 -1.68 -11.45
C LEU A 435 27.71 -2.15 -12.89
N ILE A 436 26.48 -2.23 -13.38
CA ILE A 436 26.18 -2.62 -14.77
C ILE A 436 26.74 -1.56 -15.74
N GLY A 437 26.46 -0.28 -15.46
CA GLY A 437 26.92 0.85 -16.24
C GLY A 437 28.46 0.94 -16.32
N THR A 438 29.16 0.53 -15.25
CA THR A 438 30.62 0.50 -15.18
C THR A 438 31.20 -0.75 -15.86
N ALA A 439 30.54 -1.91 -15.67
CA ALA A 439 31.06 -3.18 -16.20
C ALA A 439 31.13 -3.19 -17.74
N ILE A 440 30.08 -2.71 -18.41
CA ILE A 440 29.99 -2.73 -19.89
C ILE A 440 31.14 -1.99 -20.53
N PRO A 441 31.41 -0.69 -20.27
CA PRO A 441 32.52 0.02 -20.86
C PRO A 441 33.89 -0.50 -20.37
N ALA A 442 34.02 -0.88 -19.10
CA ALA A 442 35.27 -1.42 -18.56
C ALA A 442 35.69 -2.71 -19.26
N ILE A 443 34.77 -3.65 -19.50
CA ILE A 443 35.03 -4.89 -20.23
C ILE A 443 35.50 -4.57 -21.66
N LYS A 444 34.86 -3.61 -22.32
CA LYS A 444 35.25 -3.20 -23.69
C LYS A 444 36.70 -2.66 -23.73
N ILE A 445 37.03 -1.75 -22.82
CA ILE A 445 38.37 -1.13 -22.74
C ILE A 445 39.43 -2.17 -22.35
N ILE A 446 39.16 -3.02 -21.37
CA ILE A 446 40.09 -4.07 -20.93
C ILE A 446 40.37 -5.09 -22.06
N ASN A 447 39.42 -5.30 -22.97
CA ASN A 447 39.58 -6.22 -24.11
C ASN A 447 40.26 -5.57 -25.33
N THR A 448 40.40 -4.24 -25.40
CA THR A 448 41.10 -3.55 -26.47
C THR A 448 42.59 -3.96 -26.48
N ARG A 449 43.23 -4.05 -27.68
CA ARG A 449 44.65 -4.40 -27.81
C ARG A 449 45.50 -3.32 -27.18
N ILE A 450 46.57 -3.71 -26.48
CA ILE A 450 47.46 -2.78 -25.77
C ILE A 450 48.07 -1.77 -26.77
N THR A 451 48.39 -2.22 -28.00
CA THR A 451 48.94 -1.39 -29.08
C THR A 451 47.94 -0.34 -29.60
N GLU A 452 46.64 -0.61 -29.57
CA GLU A 452 45.58 0.34 -29.95
C GLU A 452 45.31 1.35 -28.83
N SER A 453 45.36 0.90 -27.58
CA SER A 453 45.14 1.78 -26.41
C SER A 453 46.25 2.82 -26.18
N LEU A 454 47.44 2.59 -26.71
CA LEU A 454 48.58 3.50 -26.63
C LEU A 454 48.77 4.36 -27.91
N ARG A 455 47.94 4.14 -28.97
CA ARG A 455 48.05 4.80 -30.29
C ARG A 455 46.94 5.83 -30.56
N GLU A 456 45.98 5.97 -29.67
CA GLU A 456 44.94 7.01 -29.77
C GLU A 456 45.52 8.37 -29.28
N GLU A 457 46.39 8.99 -30.08
CA GLU A 457 46.64 10.42 -30.13
C GLU A 457 45.99 11.01 -31.38
#